data_e35659f3ecaf6db59822656348e6e56b
#
_entry.id   e35659f3ecaf6db59822656348e6e56b
#
_cell.length_a   1.000
_cell.length_b   1.000
_cell.length_c   1.000
_cell.angle_alpha   90.00
_cell.angle_beta   90.00
_cell.angle_gamma   90.00
#
_symmetry.space_group_name_H-M   'P 1'
#
loop_
_entity.id
_entity.type
_entity.pdbx_description
1 polymer ?
#
loop_
_entity_poly.entity_id
_entity_poly.type
_entity_poly.pdbx_seq_one_letter_code
_entity_poly.pdbx_strand_id
1 'polypeptide(L)'
;MKKSILYLAFAALMCSCTGNKKVNEHQLIAPLPAGISVDNLQDCTIPVAFAPNNFNWMGGNLTMTVYNQDLYDAVEISQMQVGDTIIYDGKKLVINKIAEEHGGIDINGGLDEGGCCLAGNEGGTYVARNWDDHATYTELGKAEIALADDFVIIDCGIDPNDPIDTIRTGQKLYIENLKDSKKDFFQLNTRVTIENGMITEIKRHWIP
;
A
#
# COMPACT_ATOMS: atom_id res chain seq x y z
N MET A 1 50.03 36.30 59.97
CA MET A 1 49.84 36.35 58.50
C MET A 1 49.14 35.09 58.04
N LYS A 2 47.79 35.15 57.83
CA LYS A 2 47.00 34.05 57.38
C LYS A 2 46.70 34.23 55.85
N LYS A 3 47.20 33.33 55.03
CA LYS A 3 46.94 33.34 53.57
C LYS A 3 45.59 32.56 53.35
N SER A 4 44.60 33.29 52.91
CA SER A 4 43.34 32.70 52.42
C SER A 4 43.49 32.28 50.97
N ILE A 5 43.32 31.02 50.67
CA ILE A 5 43.30 30.47 49.33
C ILE A 5 41.84 30.45 48.86
N LEU A 6 41.52 31.23 47.87
CA LEU A 6 40.21 31.33 47.22
C LEU A 6 40.09 30.24 46.16
N TYR A 7 39.29 29.20 46.38
CA TYR A 7 38.94 28.21 45.37
C TYR A 7 37.82 28.76 44.49
N LEU A 8 38.13 29.04 43.24
CA LEU A 8 37.17 29.37 42.21
C LEU A 8 36.64 28.04 41.66
N ALA A 9 35.41 27.67 42.03
CA ALA A 9 34.71 26.54 41.42
C ALA A 9 34.15 26.97 40.07
N PHE A 10 34.75 26.45 39.00
CA PHE A 10 34.22 26.58 37.63
C PHE A 10 33.12 25.56 37.45
N ALA A 11 31.85 25.95 37.60
CA ALA A 11 30.71 25.17 37.23
C ALA A 11 30.56 25.22 35.71
N ALA A 12 31.05 24.19 35.03
CA ALA A 12 30.74 23.98 33.62
C ALA A 12 29.25 23.61 33.50
N LEU A 13 28.41 24.56 33.08
CA LEU A 13 27.06 24.29 32.60
C LEU A 13 27.18 23.49 31.29
N MET A 14 27.05 22.19 31.39
CA MET A 14 26.76 21.34 30.25
C MET A 14 25.29 21.62 29.85
N CYS A 15 25.08 22.59 28.95
CA CYS A 15 23.84 22.67 28.19
C CYS A 15 23.76 21.43 27.30
N SER A 16 23.14 20.38 27.81
CA SER A 16 22.66 19.29 26.97
C SER A 16 21.47 19.84 26.17
N CYS A 17 21.75 20.37 24.99
CA CYS A 17 20.70 20.53 23.98
C CYS A 17 20.21 19.14 23.58
N THR A 18 19.29 18.56 24.33
CA THR A 18 18.41 17.51 23.82
C THR A 18 17.44 18.19 22.87
N GLY A 19 17.91 18.48 21.66
CA GLY A 19 17.01 18.81 20.56
C GLY A 19 16.07 17.64 20.40
N ASN A 20 14.79 17.82 20.69
CA ASN A 20 13.75 16.88 20.32
C ASN A 20 13.84 16.70 18.80
N LYS A 21 14.51 15.62 18.37
CA LYS A 21 14.57 15.26 16.96
C LYS A 21 13.10 15.00 16.54
N LYS A 22 12.58 15.83 15.66
CA LYS A 22 11.23 15.68 15.16
C LYS A 22 11.22 14.35 14.39
N VAL A 23 10.47 13.38 14.89
CA VAL A 23 10.22 12.11 14.21
C VAL A 23 9.28 12.41 13.04
N ASN A 24 9.69 12.06 11.82
CA ASN A 24 8.85 12.20 10.65
C ASN A 24 8.13 10.87 10.38
N GLU A 25 6.90 10.96 9.91
CA GLU A 25 6.14 9.83 9.37
C GLU A 25 6.11 10.00 7.85
N HIS A 26 6.81 9.10 7.15
CA HIS A 26 6.86 9.12 5.68
C HIS A 26 5.58 8.56 5.10
N GLN A 27 5.04 9.26 4.11
CA GLN A 27 3.73 8.98 3.55
C GLN A 27 3.85 8.11 2.30
N LEU A 28 2.94 7.15 2.18
CA LEU A 28 2.72 6.44 0.92
C LEU A 28 2.19 7.41 -0.15
N ILE A 29 2.49 7.12 -1.40
CA ILE A 29 1.81 7.80 -2.52
C ILE A 29 0.32 7.54 -2.37
N ALA A 30 -0.48 8.60 -2.37
CA ALA A 30 -1.93 8.48 -2.24
C ALA A 30 -2.52 7.73 -3.44
N PRO A 31 -3.31 6.67 -3.21
CA PRO A 31 -3.88 5.87 -4.30
C PRO A 31 -5.07 6.57 -4.95
N LEU A 32 -5.67 7.52 -4.25
CA LEU A 32 -6.89 8.20 -4.65
C LEU A 32 -6.59 9.65 -5.00
N PRO A 33 -7.28 10.22 -5.98
CA PRO A 33 -7.23 11.65 -6.27
C PRO A 33 -7.56 12.49 -5.04
N ALA A 34 -7.05 13.72 -5.01
CA ALA A 34 -7.32 14.65 -3.91
C ALA A 34 -8.84 14.87 -3.73
N GLY A 35 -9.32 14.72 -2.49
CA GLY A 35 -10.73 14.85 -2.13
C GLY A 35 -11.57 13.57 -2.29
N ILE A 36 -10.99 12.50 -2.82
CA ILE A 36 -11.62 11.18 -2.88
C ILE A 36 -11.22 10.37 -1.66
N SER A 37 -12.16 9.65 -1.08
CA SER A 37 -11.96 8.72 0.04
C SER A 37 -12.71 7.41 -0.22
N VAL A 38 -12.52 6.43 0.64
CA VAL A 38 -13.22 5.13 0.54
C VAL A 38 -14.74 5.30 0.59
N ASP A 39 -15.24 6.33 1.29
CA ASP A 39 -16.68 6.60 1.43
C ASP A 39 -17.30 7.31 0.20
N ASN A 40 -16.48 7.83 -0.70
CA ASN A 40 -16.94 8.58 -1.87
C ASN A 40 -16.12 8.28 -3.14
N LEU A 41 -15.79 7.01 -3.36
CA LEU A 41 -15.01 6.57 -4.52
C LEU A 41 -15.67 6.97 -5.84
N GLN A 42 -14.92 7.64 -6.70
CA GLN A 42 -15.30 8.03 -8.05
C GLN A 42 -14.07 8.28 -8.91
N ASP A 43 -14.20 8.03 -10.22
CA ASP A 43 -13.19 8.33 -11.24
C ASP A 43 -11.76 7.87 -10.87
N CYS A 44 -11.65 6.60 -10.46
CA CYS A 44 -10.38 6.00 -10.05
C CYS A 44 -10.29 4.52 -10.43
N THR A 45 -9.06 4.01 -10.50
CA THR A 45 -8.77 2.58 -10.56
C THR A 45 -7.96 2.19 -9.33
N ILE A 46 -8.46 1.21 -8.56
CA ILE A 46 -7.90 0.91 -7.23
C ILE A 46 -7.81 -0.60 -6.96
N PRO A 47 -6.76 -1.05 -6.23
CA PRO A 47 -6.66 -2.43 -5.75
C PRO A 47 -7.77 -2.75 -4.75
N VAL A 48 -8.38 -3.91 -4.90
CA VAL A 48 -9.46 -4.37 -4.02
C VAL A 48 -9.38 -5.86 -3.73
N ALA A 49 -10.05 -6.28 -2.65
CA ALA A 49 -10.36 -7.66 -2.38
C ALA A 49 -11.86 -7.83 -2.14
N PHE A 50 -12.44 -8.90 -2.64
CA PHE A 50 -13.83 -9.26 -2.38
C PHE A 50 -14.08 -10.74 -2.55
N ALA A 51 -15.13 -11.24 -1.91
CA ALA A 51 -15.62 -12.58 -2.15
C ALA A 51 -16.72 -12.57 -3.21
N PRO A 52 -16.84 -13.58 -4.07
CA PRO A 52 -17.89 -13.66 -5.08
C PRO A 52 -19.31 -13.53 -4.53
N ASN A 53 -19.54 -13.96 -3.29
CA ASN A 53 -20.85 -13.82 -2.63
C ASN A 53 -21.17 -12.39 -2.17
N ASN A 54 -20.23 -11.46 -2.29
CA ASN A 54 -20.43 -10.04 -1.98
C ASN A 54 -21.04 -9.24 -3.13
N PHE A 55 -21.27 -9.88 -4.31
CA PHE A 55 -22.05 -9.28 -5.38
C PHE A 55 -23.52 -9.28 -5.03
N ASN A 56 -24.13 -8.13 -5.02
CA ASN A 56 -25.56 -7.97 -4.81
C ASN A 56 -26.28 -7.64 -6.14
N TRP A 57 -26.69 -8.65 -6.87
CA TRP A 57 -27.37 -8.46 -8.15
C TRP A 57 -28.70 -7.72 -8.07
N MET A 58 -29.47 -7.93 -7.01
CA MET A 58 -30.75 -7.24 -6.85
C MET A 58 -30.57 -5.75 -6.54
N GLY A 59 -29.47 -5.40 -5.89
CA GLY A 59 -29.10 -4.00 -5.63
C GLY A 59 -28.11 -3.42 -6.66
N GLY A 60 -27.51 -4.29 -7.50
CA GLY A 60 -26.47 -3.88 -8.44
C GLY A 60 -25.21 -3.39 -7.76
N ASN A 61 -24.85 -3.88 -6.56
CA ASN A 61 -23.72 -3.40 -5.77
C ASN A 61 -22.66 -4.50 -5.57
N LEU A 62 -21.41 -4.06 -5.38
CA LEU A 62 -20.30 -4.88 -4.95
C LEU A 62 -19.76 -4.34 -3.61
N THR A 63 -19.68 -5.23 -2.60
CA THR A 63 -18.99 -4.95 -1.35
C THR A 63 -17.55 -5.42 -1.46
N MET A 64 -16.60 -4.54 -1.19
CA MET A 64 -15.17 -4.81 -1.33
C MET A 64 -14.35 -4.15 -0.23
N THR A 65 -13.16 -4.69 0.04
CA THR A 65 -12.11 -4.03 0.81
C THR A 65 -11.18 -3.30 -0.15
N VAL A 66 -10.88 -2.07 0.14
CA VAL A 66 -10.07 -1.16 -0.70
C VAL A 66 -8.68 -1.06 -0.11
N TYR A 67 -7.66 -1.08 -0.97
CA TYR A 67 -6.26 -1.06 -0.57
C TYR A 67 -5.47 0.05 -1.25
N ASN A 68 -4.41 0.51 -0.58
CA ASN A 68 -3.29 1.24 -1.18
C ASN A 68 -2.12 0.29 -1.37
N GLN A 69 -1.45 0.35 -2.50
CA GLN A 69 -0.13 -0.26 -2.66
C GLN A 69 0.89 0.52 -1.83
N ASP A 70 1.77 -0.16 -1.09
CA ASP A 70 2.79 0.48 -0.28
C ASP A 70 3.92 1.02 -1.19
N LEU A 71 3.68 2.19 -1.74
CA LEU A 71 4.51 2.86 -2.73
C LEU A 71 4.97 4.22 -2.21
N TYR A 72 6.27 4.50 -2.32
CA TYR A 72 6.91 5.75 -1.94
C TYR A 72 7.50 6.47 -3.14
N ASP A 73 7.49 7.78 -3.15
CA ASP A 73 8.26 8.54 -4.14
C ASP A 73 9.73 8.72 -3.71
N ALA A 74 10.58 9.09 -4.66
CA ALA A 74 12.01 9.26 -4.40
C ALA A 74 12.31 10.39 -3.41
N VAL A 75 11.44 11.38 -3.29
CA VAL A 75 11.62 12.50 -2.34
C VAL A 75 11.41 11.99 -0.92
N GLU A 76 10.35 11.23 -0.65
CA GLU A 76 10.12 10.58 0.65
C GLU A 76 11.30 9.69 1.02
N ILE A 77 11.76 8.84 0.10
CA ILE A 77 12.90 7.95 0.30
C ILE A 77 14.18 8.73 0.65
N SER A 78 14.48 9.82 -0.07
CA SER A 78 15.70 10.62 0.14
C SER A 78 15.72 11.34 1.50
N GLN A 79 14.58 11.50 2.13
CA GLN A 79 14.42 12.19 3.42
C GLN A 79 14.38 11.22 4.61
N MET A 80 14.28 9.91 4.37
CA MET A 80 14.22 8.90 5.43
C MET A 80 15.49 8.90 6.29
N GLN A 81 15.30 8.87 7.59
CA GLN A 81 16.37 8.85 8.59
C GLN A 81 16.08 7.85 9.70
N VAL A 82 17.13 7.39 10.35
CA VAL A 82 16.99 6.60 11.58
C VAL A 82 16.22 7.38 12.64
N GLY A 83 15.18 6.77 13.17
CA GLY A 83 14.20 7.33 14.10
C GLY A 83 12.89 7.74 13.45
N ASP A 84 12.82 7.88 12.13
CA ASP A 84 11.57 8.14 11.42
C ASP A 84 10.67 6.88 11.38
N THR A 85 9.47 7.04 10.86
CA THR A 85 8.48 5.96 10.75
C THR A 85 8.00 5.84 9.31
N ILE A 86 7.86 4.60 8.85
CA ILE A 86 7.25 4.26 7.56
C ILE A 86 6.04 3.36 7.75
N ILE A 87 5.24 3.20 6.70
CA ILE A 87 4.14 2.23 6.64
C ILE A 87 4.59 1.03 5.80
N TYR A 88 4.41 -0.16 6.32
CA TYR A 88 4.71 -1.41 5.65
C TYR A 88 3.66 -2.46 5.99
N ASP A 89 3.00 -3.02 4.99
CA ASP A 89 1.94 -4.03 5.15
C ASP A 89 0.86 -3.58 6.17
N GLY A 90 0.45 -2.31 6.04
CA GLY A 90 -0.54 -1.69 6.93
C GLY A 90 -0.04 -1.38 8.36
N LYS A 91 1.25 -1.57 8.65
CA LYS A 91 1.83 -1.36 9.98
C LYS A 91 2.84 -0.24 9.97
N LYS A 92 2.91 0.51 11.09
CA LYS A 92 3.98 1.48 11.30
C LYS A 92 5.26 0.77 11.72
N LEU A 93 6.35 1.04 11.01
CA LEU A 93 7.68 0.52 11.27
C LEU A 93 8.62 1.70 11.59
N VAL A 94 9.23 1.69 12.78
CA VAL A 94 10.26 2.68 13.14
C VAL A 94 11.57 2.30 12.46
N ILE A 95 12.21 3.25 11.79
CA ILE A 95 13.48 3.06 11.09
C ILE A 95 14.63 3.07 12.12
N ASN A 96 15.27 1.92 12.30
CA ASN A 96 16.45 1.78 13.16
C ASN A 96 17.75 1.67 12.35
N LYS A 97 17.64 1.21 11.10
CA LYS A 97 18.76 1.01 10.17
C LYS A 97 18.26 1.20 8.74
N ILE A 98 19.07 1.81 7.90
CA ILE A 98 18.85 1.94 6.46
C ILE A 98 20.11 1.43 5.76
N ALA A 99 19.94 0.60 4.74
CA ALA A 99 21.01 0.16 3.86
C ALA A 99 20.53 0.19 2.41
N GLU A 100 21.40 0.61 1.50
CA GLU A 100 21.14 0.49 0.06
C GLU A 100 21.78 -0.80 -0.41
N GLU A 101 20.99 -1.74 -0.91
CA GLU A 101 21.43 -3.04 -1.39
C GLU A 101 20.70 -3.41 -2.68
N HIS A 102 21.43 -3.95 -3.65
CA HIS A 102 20.90 -4.53 -4.90
C HIS A 102 19.92 -3.63 -5.69
N GLY A 103 20.08 -2.29 -5.59
CA GLY A 103 19.20 -1.32 -6.25
C GLY A 103 17.88 -1.04 -5.52
N GLY A 104 17.76 -1.51 -4.30
CA GLY A 104 16.68 -1.24 -3.36
C GLY A 104 17.19 -0.64 -2.05
N ILE A 105 16.29 -0.52 -1.09
CA ILE A 105 16.58 -0.01 0.25
C ILE A 105 16.06 -1.00 1.28
N ASP A 106 16.95 -1.51 2.11
CA ASP A 106 16.61 -2.34 3.26
C ASP A 106 16.43 -1.48 4.50
N ILE A 107 15.27 -1.58 5.10
CA ILE A 107 14.94 -0.96 6.39
C ILE A 107 15.04 -2.05 7.46
N ASN A 108 15.77 -1.76 8.54
CA ASN A 108 15.96 -2.66 9.69
C ASN A 108 16.52 -4.05 9.32
N GLY A 109 17.43 -4.10 8.33
CA GLY A 109 18.04 -5.34 7.87
C GLY A 109 17.18 -6.14 6.89
N GLY A 110 16.19 -5.49 6.25
CA GLY A 110 15.33 -6.13 5.26
C GLY A 110 14.39 -7.16 5.87
N LEU A 111 13.83 -8.01 5.03
CA LEU A 111 12.87 -9.03 5.44
C LEU A 111 13.48 -10.05 6.42
N ASP A 112 14.77 -10.40 6.26
CA ASP A 112 15.47 -11.39 7.06
C ASP A 112 15.55 -11.03 8.55
N GLU A 113 15.63 -9.74 8.88
CA GLU A 113 15.72 -9.26 10.25
C GLU A 113 14.38 -8.69 10.78
N GLY A 114 13.27 -8.90 10.05
CA GLY A 114 11.94 -8.43 10.42
C GLY A 114 11.68 -6.96 10.07
N GLY A 115 12.49 -6.40 9.20
CA GLY A 115 12.28 -5.10 8.56
C GLY A 115 11.49 -5.20 7.25
N CYS A 116 11.80 -4.34 6.28
CA CYS A 116 11.22 -4.39 4.95
C CYS A 116 12.23 -4.05 3.86
N CYS A 117 11.93 -4.48 2.64
CA CYS A 117 12.68 -4.14 1.44
C CYS A 117 11.82 -3.20 0.56
N LEU A 118 12.41 -2.10 0.13
CA LEU A 118 11.82 -1.14 -0.81
C LEU A 118 12.56 -1.27 -2.15
N ALA A 119 11.93 -1.89 -3.13
CA ALA A 119 12.48 -2.08 -4.47
C ALA A 119 12.22 -0.87 -5.35
N GLY A 120 13.27 -0.38 -6.02
CA GLY A 120 13.14 0.73 -6.97
C GLY A 120 12.36 0.32 -8.22
N ASN A 121 11.45 1.18 -8.66
CA ASN A 121 10.68 1.05 -9.89
C ASN A 121 11.13 2.08 -10.93
N GLU A 122 10.78 1.84 -12.18
CA GLU A 122 10.87 2.85 -13.24
C GLU A 122 10.04 4.10 -12.84
N GLY A 123 10.57 5.28 -13.10
CA GLY A 123 9.90 6.54 -12.78
C GLY A 123 10.22 7.12 -11.39
N GLY A 124 11.19 6.52 -10.66
CA GLY A 124 11.68 7.08 -9.40
C GLY A 124 10.74 6.83 -8.22
N THR A 125 10.03 5.72 -8.23
CA THR A 125 9.22 5.25 -7.11
C THR A 125 9.82 3.99 -6.49
N TYR A 126 9.44 3.69 -5.24
CA TYR A 126 9.90 2.51 -4.51
C TYR A 126 8.69 1.76 -3.96
N VAL A 127 8.62 0.47 -4.24
CA VAL A 127 7.54 -0.41 -3.78
C VAL A 127 8.04 -1.30 -2.65
N ALA A 128 7.28 -1.39 -1.58
CA ALA A 128 7.56 -2.34 -0.52
C ALA A 128 7.21 -3.76 -0.97
N ARG A 129 8.11 -4.71 -0.70
CA ARG A 129 8.02 -6.12 -1.15
C ARG A 129 7.92 -7.07 0.04
N ASN A 130 7.21 -8.18 -0.16
CA ASN A 130 7.17 -9.32 0.75
C ASN A 130 8.18 -10.41 0.33
N TRP A 131 8.19 -11.54 1.03
CA TRP A 131 9.09 -12.67 0.78
C TRP A 131 8.95 -13.32 -0.60
N ASP A 132 7.77 -13.25 -1.20
CA ASP A 132 7.49 -13.81 -2.53
C ASP A 132 7.77 -12.79 -3.63
N ASP A 133 8.48 -11.69 -3.31
CA ASP A 133 8.77 -10.55 -4.18
C ASP A 133 7.50 -9.83 -4.71
N HIS A 134 6.38 -10.01 -4.03
CA HIS A 134 5.15 -9.29 -4.35
C HIS A 134 5.07 -7.97 -3.59
N ALA A 135 4.41 -6.97 -4.21
CA ALA A 135 4.09 -5.71 -3.56
C ALA A 135 3.24 -5.92 -2.29
N THR A 136 3.50 -5.14 -1.25
CA THR A 136 2.63 -5.09 -0.07
C THR A 136 1.55 -4.02 -0.21
N TYR A 137 0.51 -4.13 0.61
CA TYR A 137 -0.68 -3.28 0.53
C TYR A 137 -1.19 -2.91 1.91
N THR A 138 -1.61 -1.67 2.05
CA THR A 138 -2.27 -1.14 3.25
C THR A 138 -3.78 -1.06 3.02
N GLU A 139 -4.56 -1.67 3.91
CA GLU A 139 -6.03 -1.56 3.88
C GLU A 139 -6.47 -0.12 4.17
N LEU A 140 -7.32 0.43 3.31
CA LEU A 140 -7.92 1.75 3.48
C LEU A 140 -9.31 1.70 4.11
N GLY A 141 -10.03 0.58 3.95
CA GLY A 141 -11.36 0.38 4.47
C GLY A 141 -12.26 -0.43 3.53
N LYS A 142 -13.55 -0.45 3.85
CA LYS A 142 -14.57 -1.16 3.07
C LYS A 142 -15.47 -0.18 2.33
N ALA A 143 -15.83 -0.55 1.10
CA ALA A 143 -16.77 0.20 0.26
C ALA A 143 -17.85 -0.72 -0.28
N GLU A 144 -19.03 -0.16 -0.52
CA GLU A 144 -20.11 -0.78 -1.28
C GLU A 144 -20.45 0.16 -2.44
N ILE A 145 -20.20 -0.28 -3.68
CA ILE A 145 -20.31 0.56 -4.87
C ILE A 145 -21.26 -0.10 -5.86
N ALA A 146 -22.11 0.72 -6.48
CA ALA A 146 -23.01 0.27 -7.53
C ALA A 146 -22.22 -0.20 -8.76
N LEU A 147 -22.72 -1.25 -9.40
CA LEU A 147 -22.23 -1.71 -10.69
C LEU A 147 -22.94 -0.95 -11.80
N ALA A 148 -22.22 -0.48 -12.81
CA ALA A 148 -22.82 0.04 -14.03
C ALA A 148 -23.59 -1.06 -14.76
N ASP A 149 -24.65 -0.74 -15.48
CA ASP A 149 -25.46 -1.74 -16.19
C ASP A 149 -24.65 -2.54 -17.22
N ASP A 150 -23.62 -1.93 -17.79
CA ASP A 150 -22.71 -2.46 -18.80
C ASP A 150 -21.31 -2.78 -18.29
N PHE A 151 -21.12 -2.88 -16.96
CA PHE A 151 -19.82 -3.19 -16.38
C PHE A 151 -19.19 -4.44 -16.99
N VAL A 152 -17.86 -4.47 -17.08
CA VAL A 152 -17.10 -5.55 -17.72
C VAL A 152 -16.23 -6.26 -16.69
N ILE A 153 -16.20 -7.59 -16.78
CA ILE A 153 -15.20 -8.40 -16.06
C ILE A 153 -14.13 -8.85 -17.05
N ILE A 154 -12.89 -8.49 -16.76
CA ILE A 154 -11.70 -8.90 -17.49
C ILE A 154 -10.92 -9.85 -16.60
N ASP A 155 -10.94 -11.13 -16.90
CA ASP A 155 -10.25 -12.15 -16.10
C ASP A 155 -9.07 -12.72 -16.89
N CYS A 156 -7.86 -12.23 -16.60
CA CYS A 156 -6.60 -12.73 -17.11
C CYS A 156 -5.98 -13.81 -16.19
N GLY A 157 -6.68 -14.21 -15.12
CA GLY A 157 -6.20 -15.17 -14.12
C GLY A 157 -6.74 -16.59 -14.31
N ILE A 158 -7.32 -16.92 -15.47
CA ILE A 158 -7.94 -18.23 -15.73
C ILE A 158 -6.90 -19.25 -16.19
N ASP A 159 -6.05 -18.87 -17.14
CA ASP A 159 -4.96 -19.72 -17.62
C ASP A 159 -3.60 -19.07 -17.34
N PRO A 160 -2.78 -19.67 -16.48
CA PRO A 160 -1.44 -19.17 -16.20
C PRO A 160 -0.51 -19.24 -17.40
N ASN A 161 -0.82 -20.08 -18.41
CA ASN A 161 -0.01 -20.21 -19.63
C ASN A 161 -0.44 -19.21 -20.70
N ASP A 162 -1.63 -18.62 -20.59
CA ASP A 162 -2.11 -17.54 -21.46
C ASP A 162 -2.63 -16.36 -20.63
N PRO A 163 -1.74 -15.52 -20.10
CA PRO A 163 -2.12 -14.35 -19.28
C PRO A 163 -2.84 -13.27 -20.10
N ILE A 164 -2.92 -13.44 -21.41
CA ILE A 164 -3.57 -12.51 -22.34
C ILE A 164 -5.02 -12.96 -22.62
N ASP A 165 -5.38 -14.19 -22.26
CA ASP A 165 -6.73 -14.68 -22.48
C ASP A 165 -7.72 -13.91 -21.62
N THR A 166 -8.37 -12.95 -22.27
CA THR A 166 -9.29 -12.00 -21.67
C THR A 166 -10.70 -12.54 -21.85
N ILE A 167 -11.26 -13.17 -20.83
CA ILE A 167 -12.67 -13.51 -20.86
C ILE A 167 -13.50 -12.26 -20.57
N ARG A 168 -14.13 -11.73 -21.60
CA ARG A 168 -15.21 -10.77 -21.48
C ARG A 168 -16.52 -11.54 -21.60
N THR A 169 -17.20 -11.74 -20.48
CA THR A 169 -18.49 -12.46 -20.50
C THR A 169 -19.64 -11.55 -20.12
N GLY A 170 -20.84 -11.95 -20.46
CA GLY A 170 -22.04 -11.39 -19.88
C GLY A 170 -21.93 -11.47 -18.36
N GLN A 171 -21.91 -10.33 -17.71
CA GLN A 171 -21.47 -10.12 -16.33
C GLN A 171 -22.20 -11.03 -15.35
N LYS A 172 -23.52 -11.14 -15.48
CA LYS A 172 -24.35 -11.95 -14.60
C LYS A 172 -23.97 -13.43 -14.64
N LEU A 173 -23.82 -13.98 -15.84
CA LEU A 173 -23.47 -15.40 -16.02
C LEU A 173 -22.06 -15.68 -15.47
N TYR A 174 -21.12 -14.76 -15.69
CA TYR A 174 -19.77 -14.91 -15.17
C TYR A 174 -19.76 -14.95 -13.63
N ILE A 175 -20.47 -14.04 -12.98
CA ILE A 175 -20.54 -14.01 -11.51
C ILE A 175 -21.27 -15.20 -10.94
N GLU A 176 -22.36 -15.66 -11.56
CA GLU A 176 -23.06 -16.87 -11.14
C GLU A 176 -22.14 -18.10 -11.20
N ASN A 177 -21.31 -18.20 -12.23
CA ASN A 177 -20.29 -19.26 -12.35
C ASN A 177 -19.17 -19.13 -11.33
N LEU A 178 -18.82 -17.91 -10.91
CA LEU A 178 -17.80 -17.67 -9.89
C LEU A 178 -18.23 -18.10 -8.48
N LYS A 179 -19.52 -18.09 -8.16
CA LYS A 179 -20.02 -18.52 -6.84
C LYS A 179 -19.59 -19.93 -6.48
N ASP A 180 -19.47 -20.81 -7.47
CA ASP A 180 -19.04 -22.19 -7.31
C ASP A 180 -17.52 -22.38 -7.50
N SER A 181 -16.80 -21.33 -7.84
CA SER A 181 -15.36 -21.37 -8.07
C SER A 181 -14.58 -20.94 -6.82
N LYS A 182 -13.45 -21.61 -6.58
CA LYS A 182 -12.47 -21.20 -5.55
C LYS A 182 -11.58 -20.04 -6.02
N LYS A 183 -12.08 -19.20 -6.94
CA LYS A 183 -11.28 -18.09 -7.47
C LYS A 183 -11.26 -16.96 -6.47
N ASP A 184 -10.07 -16.57 -6.06
CA ASP A 184 -9.88 -15.50 -5.11
C ASP A 184 -9.65 -14.17 -5.85
N PHE A 185 -10.37 -13.15 -5.38
CA PHE A 185 -10.20 -11.76 -5.76
C PHE A 185 -9.56 -11.03 -4.60
N PHE A 186 -8.26 -10.75 -4.69
CA PHE A 186 -7.52 -10.09 -3.61
C PHE A 186 -6.67 -8.95 -4.17
N GLN A 187 -6.23 -8.05 -3.31
CA GLN A 187 -5.59 -6.78 -3.67
C GLN A 187 -4.38 -6.90 -4.59
N LEU A 188 -3.68 -8.05 -4.57
CA LEU A 188 -2.52 -8.28 -5.40
C LEU A 188 -2.91 -8.51 -6.87
N ASN A 189 -4.04 -9.18 -7.11
CA ASN A 189 -4.48 -9.57 -8.46
C ASN A 189 -5.66 -8.76 -9.00
N THR A 190 -6.40 -8.03 -8.16
CA THR A 190 -7.68 -7.45 -8.56
C THR A 190 -7.67 -5.93 -8.49
N ARG A 191 -8.14 -5.31 -9.54
CA ARG A 191 -8.41 -3.87 -9.65
C ARG A 191 -9.86 -3.65 -10.06
N VAL A 192 -10.49 -2.60 -9.54
CA VAL A 192 -11.74 -2.07 -10.06
C VAL A 192 -11.54 -0.68 -10.64
N THR A 193 -12.20 -0.40 -11.75
CA THR A 193 -12.31 0.96 -12.31
C THR A 193 -13.69 1.49 -11.96
N ILE A 194 -13.71 2.68 -11.39
CA ILE A 194 -14.91 3.39 -10.97
C ILE A 194 -14.99 4.68 -11.79
N GLU A 195 -16.12 4.91 -12.44
CA GLU A 195 -16.42 6.11 -13.20
C GLU A 195 -17.77 6.65 -12.75
N ASN A 196 -17.85 7.96 -12.46
CA ASN A 196 -19.06 8.59 -11.96
C ASN A 196 -19.66 7.88 -10.73
N GLY A 197 -18.83 7.31 -9.85
CA GLY A 197 -19.26 6.60 -8.64
C GLY A 197 -19.85 5.21 -8.88
N MET A 198 -19.70 4.62 -10.06
CA MET A 198 -20.12 3.26 -10.39
C MET A 198 -18.94 2.43 -10.90
N ILE A 199 -18.93 1.14 -10.57
CA ILE A 199 -17.92 0.22 -11.10
C ILE A 199 -18.24 -0.06 -12.57
N THR A 200 -17.30 0.29 -13.46
CA THR A 200 -17.38 0.02 -14.91
C THR A 200 -16.53 -1.16 -15.34
N GLU A 201 -15.47 -1.47 -14.57
CA GLU A 201 -14.59 -2.60 -14.88
C GLU A 201 -14.12 -3.30 -13.61
N ILE A 202 -14.08 -4.62 -13.64
CA ILE A 202 -13.38 -5.47 -12.66
C ILE A 202 -12.33 -6.25 -13.43
N LYS A 203 -11.07 -6.02 -13.12
CA LYS A 203 -9.94 -6.69 -13.77
C LYS A 203 -9.19 -7.57 -12.79
N ARG A 204 -9.02 -8.85 -13.13
CA ARG A 204 -8.20 -9.79 -12.38
C ARG A 204 -7.01 -10.23 -13.22
N HIS A 205 -5.81 -10.09 -12.64
CA HIS A 205 -4.56 -10.56 -13.25
C HIS A 205 -4.21 -11.95 -12.73
N TRP A 206 -3.49 -12.70 -13.54
CA TRP A 206 -2.82 -13.88 -13.06
C TRP A 206 -1.58 -13.48 -12.24
N ILE A 207 -1.34 -14.23 -11.17
CA ILE A 207 -0.14 -14.11 -10.33
C ILE A 207 0.51 -15.50 -10.28
N PRO A 208 1.83 -15.57 -10.56
CA PRO A 208 2.56 -16.82 -10.55
C PRO A 208 2.62 -17.48 -9.17
#